data_91faccb19f551edab8f231f2c6afa2ba
#
_entry.id   91faccb19f551edab8f231f2c6afa2ba
#
_cell.length_a   1.000
_cell.length_b   1.000
_cell.length_c   1.000
_cell.angle_alpha   90.00
_cell.angle_beta   90.00
_cell.angle_gamma   90.00
#
_symmetry.space_group_name_H-M   'P 1'
#
loop_
_entity.id
_entity.type
_entity.pdbx_description
1 polymer ?
#
loop_
_entity_poly.entity_id
_entity_poly.type
_entity_poly.pdbx_seq_one_letter_code
_entity_poly.pdbx_strand_id
1 'polypeptide(L)'
;MVKLSYVFLLGGIKMTIDWKKEAENRKDEMLADLKTMLEIESVRDESKGTPEAPLGPGPKEALDKFLEIGKRDGFETLELDGLAGHIEFGEGSETMAMLAHVDVMPAGKGWNTDPFKPVIKDGNLYARGAQDDKGPGMACYYGLKIIKELGLPVSKKVRFILGTDEESQWRGMTHYFEKMPQPDFGFSPDAFFPVINGEKGNVSFFLNFEGSNGGDVELLSFESGLRENMVPRDCEVSL
;
A
#
# COMPACT_ATOMS: atom_id res chain seq x y z
N MET A 1 -18.01 -9.76 -20.01
CA MET A 1 -17.09 -8.66 -20.38
C MET A 1 -17.92 -7.40 -20.58
N VAL A 2 -17.99 -6.53 -19.57
CA VAL A 2 -18.77 -5.27 -19.63
C VAL A 2 -17.91 -4.24 -20.37
N LYS A 3 -18.38 -3.80 -21.55
CA LYS A 3 -17.79 -2.63 -22.23
C LYS A 3 -18.27 -1.37 -21.48
N LEU A 4 -17.46 -0.85 -20.57
CA LEU A 4 -17.64 0.48 -19.99
C LEU A 4 -17.18 1.53 -21.01
N SER A 5 -18.08 1.98 -21.85
CA SER A 5 -17.85 3.12 -22.73
C SER A 5 -18.55 4.34 -22.13
N TYR A 6 -17.79 5.26 -21.56
CA TYR A 6 -18.33 6.53 -21.11
C TYR A 6 -18.28 7.55 -22.25
N VAL A 7 -19.37 8.27 -22.42
CA VAL A 7 -19.52 9.32 -23.43
C VAL A 7 -19.43 10.66 -22.72
N PHE A 8 -18.39 11.42 -22.97
CA PHE A 8 -18.27 12.82 -22.54
C PHE A 8 -18.56 13.77 -23.70
N LEU A 9 -19.24 14.87 -23.39
CA LEU A 9 -19.43 15.99 -24.30
C LEU A 9 -18.48 17.11 -23.92
N LEU A 10 -17.34 17.22 -24.58
CA LEU A 10 -16.47 18.39 -24.53
C LEU A 10 -16.66 19.15 -25.84
N GLY A 11 -17.25 20.36 -25.77
CA GLY A 11 -17.45 21.21 -26.93
C GLY A 11 -18.32 20.60 -28.07
N GLY A 12 -19.26 19.70 -27.72
CA GLY A 12 -20.16 19.06 -28.71
C GLY A 12 -19.61 17.82 -29.41
N ILE A 13 -18.38 17.40 -29.08
CA ILE A 13 -17.78 16.17 -29.62
C ILE A 13 -18.03 15.02 -28.67
N LYS A 14 -18.60 13.93 -29.17
CA LYS A 14 -18.80 12.69 -28.43
C LYS A 14 -17.48 11.93 -28.37
N MET A 15 -16.77 11.99 -27.26
CA MET A 15 -15.56 11.21 -27.05
C MET A 15 -15.89 9.88 -26.36
N THR A 16 -15.51 8.79 -26.97
CA THR A 16 -15.54 7.45 -26.35
C THR A 16 -14.12 7.07 -25.96
N ILE A 17 -13.85 6.93 -24.65
CA ILE A 17 -12.54 6.55 -24.16
C ILE A 17 -12.49 5.04 -24.04
N ASP A 18 -11.49 4.43 -24.66
CA ASP A 18 -11.13 3.03 -24.45
C ASP A 18 -10.16 2.93 -23.27
N TRP A 19 -10.70 2.82 -22.07
CA TRP A 19 -9.92 2.76 -20.83
C TRP A 19 -8.90 1.63 -20.81
N LYS A 20 -9.24 0.49 -21.43
CA LYS A 20 -8.31 -0.63 -21.50
C LYS A 20 -7.09 -0.26 -22.34
N LYS A 21 -7.30 0.37 -23.49
CA LYS A 21 -6.21 0.84 -24.34
C LYS A 21 -5.37 1.91 -23.65
N GLU A 22 -6.01 2.83 -22.91
CA GLU A 22 -5.27 3.86 -22.16
C GLU A 22 -4.40 3.26 -21.06
N ALA A 23 -4.88 2.23 -20.37
CA ALA A 23 -4.09 1.49 -19.40
C ALA A 23 -2.94 0.69 -20.07
N GLU A 24 -3.24 0.01 -21.20
CA GLU A 24 -2.23 -0.73 -21.97
C GLU A 24 -1.11 0.19 -22.48
N ASN A 25 -1.43 1.39 -22.93
CA ASN A 25 -0.45 2.37 -23.43
C ASN A 25 0.55 2.81 -22.33
N ARG A 26 0.18 2.72 -21.04
CA ARG A 26 1.02 3.14 -19.90
C ARG A 26 1.56 1.98 -19.09
N LYS A 27 1.36 0.74 -19.57
CA LYS A 27 1.75 -0.47 -18.84
C LYS A 27 3.23 -0.50 -18.49
N ASP A 28 4.10 -0.16 -19.44
CA ASP A 28 5.54 -0.25 -19.23
C ASP A 28 6.02 0.82 -18.23
N GLU A 29 5.47 2.02 -18.29
CA GLU A 29 5.74 3.09 -17.33
C GLU A 29 5.24 2.71 -15.92
N MET A 30 4.00 2.20 -15.82
CA MET A 30 3.44 1.72 -14.56
C MET A 30 4.29 0.60 -13.95
N LEU A 31 4.75 -0.35 -14.76
CA LEU A 31 5.61 -1.43 -14.29
C LEU A 31 6.99 -0.94 -13.85
N ALA A 32 7.53 0.11 -14.51
CA ALA A 32 8.78 0.72 -14.10
C ALA A 32 8.63 1.40 -12.73
N ASP A 33 7.61 2.22 -12.54
CA ASP A 33 7.32 2.85 -11.26
C ASP A 33 7.03 1.82 -10.14
N LEU A 34 6.21 0.81 -10.44
CA LEU A 34 5.94 -0.26 -9.49
C LEU A 34 7.20 -1.00 -9.06
N LYS A 35 8.13 -1.28 -9.98
CA LYS A 35 9.38 -1.94 -9.64
C LYS A 35 10.20 -1.10 -8.66
N THR A 36 10.29 0.22 -8.86
CA THR A 36 11.01 1.09 -7.92
C THR A 36 10.40 1.05 -6.52
N MET A 37 9.08 0.95 -6.42
CA MET A 37 8.38 0.77 -5.14
C MET A 37 8.67 -0.59 -4.51
N LEU A 38 8.72 -1.66 -5.30
CA LEU A 38 8.93 -3.02 -4.83
C LEU A 38 10.38 -3.30 -4.39
N GLU A 39 11.34 -2.50 -4.86
CA GLU A 39 12.75 -2.56 -4.44
C GLU A 39 12.97 -1.98 -3.02
N ILE A 40 12.01 -1.22 -2.50
CA ILE A 40 12.09 -0.65 -1.15
C ILE A 40 11.56 -1.68 -0.14
N GLU A 41 12.41 -2.12 0.78
CA GLU A 41 12.04 -2.96 1.91
C GLU A 41 11.31 -2.12 2.98
N SER A 42 10.04 -1.86 2.76
CA SER A 42 9.20 -1.03 3.62
C SER A 42 8.59 -1.79 4.80
N VAL A 43 9.37 -2.69 5.40
CA VAL A 43 9.01 -3.38 6.63
C VAL A 43 9.16 -2.42 7.81
N ARG A 44 8.12 -2.36 8.66
CA ARG A 44 8.17 -1.57 9.90
C ARG A 44 9.27 -2.06 10.83
N ASP A 45 10.11 -1.12 11.28
CA ASP A 45 11.19 -1.36 12.25
C ASP A 45 11.37 -0.14 13.16
N GLU A 46 10.58 -0.07 14.24
CA GLU A 46 10.63 1.04 15.19
C GLU A 46 11.95 1.14 15.96
N SER A 47 12.74 0.04 16.00
CA SER A 47 14.08 0.10 16.63
C SER A 47 15.03 1.03 15.88
N LYS A 48 14.73 1.32 14.61
CA LYS A 48 15.41 2.28 13.73
C LYS A 48 14.60 3.57 13.51
N GLY A 49 13.55 3.77 14.30
CA GLY A 49 12.68 4.95 14.18
C GLY A 49 13.41 6.24 14.52
N THR A 50 13.03 7.31 13.82
CA THR A 50 13.42 8.70 14.10
C THR A 50 12.17 9.58 14.15
N PRO A 51 12.25 10.83 14.61
CA PRO A 51 11.10 11.73 14.55
C PRO A 51 10.51 11.90 13.14
N GLU A 52 11.35 11.87 12.10
CA GLU A 52 10.95 12.00 10.70
C GLU A 52 10.50 10.67 10.06
N ALA A 53 10.86 9.56 10.68
CA ALA A 53 10.53 8.20 10.24
C ALA A 53 10.15 7.30 11.44
N PRO A 54 9.01 7.56 12.09
CA PRO A 54 8.68 6.90 13.37
C PRO A 54 8.56 5.39 13.29
N LEU A 55 8.21 4.87 12.11
CA LEU A 55 8.02 3.43 11.85
C LEU A 55 9.26 2.76 11.25
N GLY A 56 10.37 3.49 11.19
CA GLY A 56 11.61 3.08 10.56
C GLY A 56 11.81 3.64 9.16
N PRO A 57 13.02 3.51 8.61
CA PRO A 57 13.39 4.15 7.33
C PRO A 57 12.63 3.58 6.12
N GLY A 58 12.35 2.29 6.10
CA GLY A 58 11.73 1.64 4.93
C GLY A 58 10.33 2.14 4.60
N PRO A 59 9.36 2.17 5.54
CA PRO A 59 8.04 2.75 5.30
C PRO A 59 8.09 4.22 4.87
N LYS A 60 8.98 5.00 5.49
CA LYS A 60 9.19 6.42 5.12
C LYS A 60 9.72 6.58 3.69
N GLU A 61 10.73 5.80 3.32
CA GLU A 61 11.31 5.81 1.97
C GLU A 61 10.24 5.44 0.91
N ALA A 62 9.40 4.45 1.20
CA ALA A 62 8.33 4.06 0.29
C ALA A 62 7.27 5.16 0.15
N LEU A 63 6.89 5.81 1.24
CA LEU A 63 5.98 6.96 1.20
C LEU A 63 6.55 8.09 0.35
N ASP A 64 7.79 8.51 0.63
CA ASP A 64 8.46 9.58 -0.09
C ASP A 64 8.56 9.27 -1.58
N LYS A 65 8.93 8.03 -1.92
CA LYS A 65 9.06 7.59 -3.31
C LYS A 65 7.72 7.68 -4.05
N PHE A 66 6.62 7.26 -3.43
CA PHE A 66 5.31 7.35 -4.09
C PHE A 66 4.86 8.82 -4.25
N LEU A 67 5.11 9.66 -3.24
CA LEU A 67 4.81 11.09 -3.34
C LEU A 67 5.70 11.79 -4.39
N GLU A 68 6.97 11.40 -4.54
CA GLU A 68 7.84 11.86 -5.64
C GLU A 68 7.26 11.53 -7.02
N ILE A 69 6.75 10.30 -7.20
CA ILE A 69 6.08 9.88 -8.45
C ILE A 69 4.87 10.81 -8.71
N GLY A 70 4.04 11.05 -7.70
CA GLY A 70 2.91 11.97 -7.82
C GLY A 70 3.33 13.39 -8.20
N LYS A 71 4.36 13.91 -7.55
CA LYS A 71 4.91 15.24 -7.83
C LYS A 71 5.53 15.34 -9.23
N ARG A 72 6.26 14.31 -9.67
CA ARG A 72 6.81 14.19 -11.03
C ARG A 72 5.70 14.34 -12.08
N ASP A 73 4.54 13.72 -11.83
CA ASP A 73 3.41 13.71 -12.75
C ASP A 73 2.50 14.95 -12.57
N GLY A 74 2.96 15.93 -11.77
CA GLY A 74 2.31 17.24 -11.60
C GLY A 74 1.06 17.21 -10.74
N PHE A 75 0.95 16.27 -9.81
CA PHE A 75 -0.06 16.28 -8.76
C PHE A 75 0.40 17.10 -7.54
N GLU A 76 -0.57 17.58 -6.77
CA GLU A 76 -0.29 18.11 -5.44
C GLU A 76 -0.06 16.94 -4.48
N THR A 77 0.95 17.09 -3.61
CA THR A 77 1.33 16.04 -2.66
C THR A 77 1.50 16.62 -1.27
N LEU A 78 1.10 15.86 -0.26
CA LEU A 78 1.32 16.18 1.14
C LEU A 78 1.89 14.97 1.86
N GLU A 79 2.92 15.23 2.65
CA GLU A 79 3.52 14.27 3.59
C GLU A 79 3.18 14.69 5.02
N LEU A 80 2.88 13.74 5.91
CA LEU A 80 2.49 13.98 7.29
C LEU A 80 3.34 13.13 8.24
N ASP A 81 4.40 13.75 8.75
CA ASP A 81 5.24 13.30 9.86
C ASP A 81 5.79 11.87 9.70
N GLY A 82 6.08 11.43 8.47
CA GLY A 82 6.59 10.10 8.15
C GLY A 82 5.59 8.96 8.33
N LEU A 83 4.33 9.27 8.66
CA LEU A 83 3.30 8.29 9.00
C LEU A 83 2.27 8.08 7.91
N ALA A 84 2.00 9.11 7.12
CA ALA A 84 1.05 9.05 6.02
C ALA A 84 1.29 10.19 5.03
N GLY A 85 0.63 10.11 3.89
CA GLY A 85 0.64 11.20 2.92
C GLY A 85 -0.52 11.07 1.95
N HIS A 86 -0.63 12.02 1.02
CA HIS A 86 -1.58 11.89 -0.07
C HIS A 86 -1.12 12.59 -1.35
N ILE A 87 -1.72 12.15 -2.44
CA ILE A 87 -1.67 12.78 -3.76
C ILE A 87 -3.08 13.31 -4.02
N GLU A 88 -3.22 14.57 -4.39
CA GLU A 88 -4.52 15.21 -4.59
C GLU A 88 -4.70 15.73 -6.03
N PHE A 89 -5.91 15.59 -6.56
CA PHE A 89 -6.29 16.05 -7.88
C PHE A 89 -7.75 16.48 -7.93
N GLY A 90 -8.00 17.53 -8.72
CA GLY A 90 -9.32 18.06 -8.95
C GLY A 90 -9.79 19.02 -7.86
N GLU A 91 -10.93 19.66 -8.14
CA GLU A 91 -11.58 20.64 -7.26
C GLU A 91 -13.04 20.23 -7.04
N GLY A 92 -13.57 20.56 -5.90
CA GLY A 92 -14.97 20.27 -5.55
C GLY A 92 -15.21 20.36 -4.05
N SER A 93 -16.48 20.39 -3.68
CA SER A 93 -16.89 20.41 -2.26
C SER A 93 -16.89 19.03 -1.62
N GLU A 94 -16.96 17.97 -2.43
CA GLU A 94 -16.89 16.59 -1.97
C GLU A 94 -15.52 15.99 -2.30
N THR A 95 -15.00 15.20 -1.38
CA THR A 95 -13.73 14.49 -1.52
C THR A 95 -13.99 12.98 -1.65
N MET A 96 -13.50 12.39 -2.72
CA MET A 96 -13.41 10.94 -2.89
C MET A 96 -12.01 10.47 -2.51
N ALA A 97 -11.90 9.48 -1.64
CA ALA A 97 -10.62 8.86 -1.31
C ALA A 97 -10.38 7.56 -2.07
N MET A 98 -9.13 7.34 -2.43
CA MET A 98 -8.54 6.02 -2.68
C MET A 98 -7.52 5.79 -1.57
N LEU A 99 -7.61 4.69 -0.85
CA LEU A 99 -6.75 4.41 0.29
C LEU A 99 -5.90 3.18 0.01
N ALA A 100 -4.59 3.36 0.00
CA ALA A 100 -3.61 2.29 -0.17
C ALA A 100 -2.52 2.39 0.92
N HIS A 101 -1.71 1.34 1.08
CA HIS A 101 -0.57 1.38 1.97
C HIS A 101 0.74 1.05 1.23
N VAL A 102 1.85 1.51 1.79
CA VAL A 102 3.19 1.33 1.22
C VAL A 102 4.09 0.47 2.09
N ASP A 103 3.71 0.20 3.34
CA ASP A 103 4.39 -0.77 4.19
C ASP A 103 4.10 -2.20 3.73
N VAL A 104 4.94 -3.13 4.14
CA VAL A 104 4.82 -4.54 3.80
C VAL A 104 5.21 -5.42 4.99
N MET A 105 4.63 -6.62 5.03
CA MET A 105 5.03 -7.65 5.97
C MET A 105 6.46 -8.13 5.72
N PRO A 106 7.19 -8.57 6.76
CA PRO A 106 8.49 -9.23 6.57
C PRO A 106 8.38 -10.35 5.54
N ALA A 107 9.39 -10.47 4.69
CA ALA A 107 9.38 -11.47 3.62
C ALA A 107 9.34 -12.91 4.14
N GLY A 108 10.00 -13.17 5.29
CA GLY A 108 10.17 -14.52 5.79
C GLY A 108 11.10 -15.38 4.93
N LYS A 109 11.01 -16.70 5.10
CA LYS A 109 11.83 -17.67 4.36
C LYS A 109 11.01 -18.36 3.26
N GLY A 110 11.70 -18.99 2.31
CA GLY A 110 11.09 -19.87 1.28
C GLY A 110 10.76 -19.18 -0.02
N TRP A 111 11.27 -18.00 -0.27
CA TRP A 111 11.21 -17.36 -1.57
C TRP A 111 12.15 -18.06 -2.57
N ASN A 112 11.69 -18.20 -3.82
CA ASN A 112 12.52 -18.69 -4.93
C ASN A 112 13.30 -17.57 -5.63
N THR A 113 12.96 -16.31 -5.34
CA THR A 113 13.59 -15.09 -5.82
C THR A 113 13.85 -14.18 -4.64
N ASP A 114 14.69 -13.17 -4.78
CA ASP A 114 14.83 -12.12 -3.77
C ASP A 114 13.50 -11.36 -3.66
N PRO A 115 12.87 -11.29 -2.48
CA PRO A 115 11.55 -10.65 -2.32
C PRO A 115 11.53 -9.16 -2.63
N PHE A 116 12.68 -8.48 -2.56
CA PHE A 116 12.82 -7.04 -2.85
C PHE A 116 13.57 -6.75 -4.15
N LYS A 117 13.69 -7.77 -5.03
CA LYS A 117 14.13 -7.61 -6.42
C LYS A 117 13.05 -8.12 -7.37
N PRO A 118 12.16 -7.23 -7.83
CA PRO A 118 11.01 -7.62 -8.63
C PRO A 118 11.40 -8.35 -9.92
N VAL A 119 10.86 -9.54 -10.10
CA VAL A 119 11.13 -10.40 -11.27
C VAL A 119 9.85 -10.65 -12.04
N ILE A 120 9.87 -10.41 -13.34
CA ILE A 120 8.78 -10.82 -14.23
C ILE A 120 9.15 -12.15 -14.88
N LYS A 121 8.32 -13.18 -14.65
CA LYS A 121 8.46 -14.49 -15.22
C LYS A 121 7.11 -15.05 -15.63
N ASP A 122 7.01 -15.55 -16.85
CA ASP A 122 5.78 -16.16 -17.39
C ASP A 122 4.53 -15.24 -17.27
N GLY A 123 4.75 -13.92 -17.46
CA GLY A 123 3.69 -12.91 -17.37
C GLY A 123 3.29 -12.50 -15.95
N ASN A 124 3.91 -13.06 -14.92
CA ASN A 124 3.66 -12.73 -13.51
C ASN A 124 4.81 -11.92 -12.91
N LEU A 125 4.49 -10.96 -12.06
CA LEU A 125 5.45 -10.16 -11.29
C LEU A 125 5.58 -10.75 -9.88
N TYR A 126 6.79 -11.11 -9.50
CA TYR A 126 7.11 -11.71 -8.20
C TYR A 126 7.93 -10.73 -7.37
N ALA A 127 7.37 -10.26 -6.26
CA ALA A 127 8.04 -9.49 -5.20
C ALA A 127 7.14 -9.38 -3.97
N ARG A 128 7.69 -9.05 -2.80
CA ARG A 128 6.91 -8.64 -1.64
C ARG A 128 6.22 -7.29 -1.93
N GLY A 129 4.92 -7.17 -1.63
CA GLY A 129 4.14 -5.97 -1.94
C GLY A 129 3.57 -5.91 -3.36
N ALA A 130 3.87 -6.90 -4.23
CA ALA A 130 3.37 -6.90 -5.60
C ALA A 130 1.83 -7.04 -5.67
N GLN A 131 1.22 -7.74 -4.72
CA GLN A 131 -0.21 -7.93 -4.61
C GLN A 131 -0.83 -7.12 -3.46
N ASP A 132 -0.07 -6.89 -2.40
CA ASP A 132 -0.50 -6.33 -1.14
C ASP A 132 0.55 -5.29 -0.67
N ASP A 133 0.32 -3.99 -0.80
CA ASP A 133 -0.74 -3.31 -1.60
C ASP A 133 -0.10 -2.37 -2.66
N LYS A 134 1.26 -2.37 -2.79
CA LYS A 134 1.97 -1.48 -3.73
C LYS A 134 1.51 -1.67 -5.18
N GLY A 135 1.18 -2.89 -5.59
CA GLY A 135 0.68 -3.19 -6.94
C GLY A 135 -0.70 -2.60 -7.19
N PRO A 136 -1.73 -2.97 -6.41
CA PRO A 136 -3.07 -2.39 -6.53
C PRO A 136 -3.08 -0.88 -6.33
N GLY A 137 -2.31 -0.35 -5.35
CA GLY A 137 -2.14 1.08 -5.14
C GLY A 137 -1.58 1.78 -6.38
N MET A 138 -0.54 1.24 -7.01
CA MET A 138 0.02 1.78 -8.25
C MET A 138 -0.99 1.72 -9.41
N ALA A 139 -1.79 0.66 -9.50
CA ALA A 139 -2.83 0.56 -10.51
C ALA A 139 -3.91 1.66 -10.33
N CYS A 140 -4.34 1.92 -9.10
CA CYS A 140 -5.25 3.02 -8.77
C CYS A 140 -4.66 4.39 -9.10
N TYR A 141 -3.38 4.61 -8.75
CA TYR A 141 -2.67 5.85 -9.07
C TYR A 141 -2.63 6.08 -10.59
N TYR A 142 -2.31 5.06 -11.38
CA TYR A 142 -2.31 5.18 -12.84
C TYR A 142 -3.70 5.40 -13.43
N GLY A 143 -4.75 4.90 -12.79
CA GLY A 143 -6.13 5.28 -13.12
C GLY A 143 -6.37 6.79 -12.98
N LEU A 144 -5.91 7.38 -11.88
CA LEU A 144 -5.99 8.82 -11.65
C LEU A 144 -5.11 9.62 -12.63
N LYS A 145 -3.89 9.14 -12.89
CA LYS A 145 -2.96 9.73 -13.85
C LYS A 145 -3.56 9.78 -15.27
N ILE A 146 -4.20 8.72 -15.73
CA ILE A 146 -4.87 8.66 -17.02
C ILE A 146 -5.95 9.76 -17.12
N ILE A 147 -6.77 9.90 -16.09
CA ILE A 147 -7.83 10.94 -16.05
C ILE A 147 -7.21 12.33 -16.21
N LYS A 148 -6.13 12.61 -15.47
CA LYS A 148 -5.42 13.89 -15.54
C LYS A 148 -4.79 14.14 -16.90
N GLU A 149 -4.05 13.18 -17.45
CA GLU A 149 -3.33 13.32 -18.73
C GLU A 149 -4.28 13.48 -19.92
N LEU A 150 -5.47 12.86 -19.87
CA LEU A 150 -6.50 13.04 -20.87
C LEU A 150 -7.25 14.38 -20.71
N GLY A 151 -6.95 15.17 -19.69
CA GLY A 151 -7.60 16.45 -19.42
C GLY A 151 -9.10 16.31 -19.11
N LEU A 152 -9.49 15.18 -18.51
CA LEU A 152 -10.89 14.92 -18.23
C LEU A 152 -11.36 15.75 -17.04
N PRO A 153 -12.56 16.34 -17.12
CA PRO A 153 -13.11 17.08 -15.99
C PRO A 153 -13.46 16.12 -14.85
N VAL A 154 -13.09 16.48 -13.65
CA VAL A 154 -13.53 15.82 -12.43
C VAL A 154 -14.40 16.79 -11.63
N SER A 155 -15.52 16.29 -11.10
CA SER A 155 -16.49 17.10 -10.33
C SER A 155 -16.25 17.08 -8.84
N LYS A 156 -15.28 16.28 -8.40
CA LYS A 156 -14.92 16.08 -7.00
C LYS A 156 -13.42 16.15 -6.84
N LYS A 157 -12.99 16.53 -5.65
CA LYS A 157 -11.60 16.36 -5.25
C LYS A 157 -11.31 14.87 -5.10
N VAL A 158 -10.24 14.38 -5.69
CA VAL A 158 -9.76 13.01 -5.51
C VAL A 158 -8.51 13.04 -4.66
N ARG A 159 -8.50 12.29 -3.58
CA ARG A 159 -7.37 12.19 -2.66
C ARG A 159 -6.92 10.74 -2.58
N PHE A 160 -5.73 10.47 -3.12
CA PHE A 160 -5.09 9.17 -3.00
C PHE A 160 -4.22 9.17 -1.74
N ILE A 161 -4.71 8.52 -0.70
CA ILE A 161 -4.11 8.48 0.63
C ILE A 161 -3.19 7.26 0.71
N LEU A 162 -1.99 7.45 1.26
CA LEU A 162 -0.96 6.44 1.44
C LEU A 162 -0.66 6.27 2.93
N GLY A 163 -0.91 5.08 3.46
CA GLY A 163 -0.55 4.67 4.82
C GLY A 163 0.80 3.98 4.88
N THR A 164 1.44 3.99 6.04
CA THR A 164 2.74 3.37 6.29
C THR A 164 2.72 2.32 7.40
N ASP A 165 1.54 1.89 7.87
CA ASP A 165 1.36 1.02 9.04
C ASP A 165 0.04 0.20 8.96
N GLU A 166 -0.39 -0.15 7.75
CA GLU A 166 -1.61 -0.96 7.55
C GLU A 166 -1.45 -2.35 8.14
N GLU A 167 -0.33 -2.98 7.85
CA GLU A 167 0.03 -4.34 8.25
C GLU A 167 0.23 -4.55 9.77
N SER A 168 -0.02 -3.50 10.57
CA SER A 168 0.26 -3.55 12.01
C SER A 168 -0.82 -2.84 12.85
N GLN A 169 -0.73 -1.54 13.05
CA GLN A 169 -1.53 -0.81 14.05
C GLN A 169 -2.34 0.36 13.51
N TRP A 170 -2.26 0.65 12.22
CA TRP A 170 -3.00 1.75 11.57
C TRP A 170 -2.74 3.14 12.16
N ARG A 171 -1.61 3.34 12.84
CA ARG A 171 -1.27 4.63 13.45
C ARG A 171 -1.19 5.75 12.43
N GLY A 172 -0.72 5.43 11.22
CA GLY A 172 -0.65 6.37 10.11
C GLY A 172 -2.01 6.94 9.76
N MET A 173 -3.05 6.11 9.69
CA MET A 173 -4.40 6.56 9.37
C MET A 173 -5.06 7.31 10.52
N THR A 174 -4.84 6.88 11.77
CA THR A 174 -5.29 7.64 12.94
C THR A 174 -4.70 9.05 12.92
N HIS A 175 -3.38 9.16 12.76
CA HIS A 175 -2.67 10.44 12.69
C HIS A 175 -3.13 11.31 11.51
N TYR A 176 -3.35 10.68 10.34
CA TYR A 176 -3.81 11.37 9.14
C TYR A 176 -5.17 12.04 9.38
N PHE A 177 -6.15 11.30 9.91
CA PHE A 177 -7.51 11.81 10.13
C PHE A 177 -7.67 12.72 11.35
N GLU A 178 -6.67 12.82 12.21
CA GLU A 178 -6.58 13.88 13.22
C GLU A 178 -6.22 15.24 12.60
N LYS A 179 -5.48 15.25 11.49
CA LYS A 179 -4.98 16.46 10.83
C LYS A 179 -5.73 16.84 9.56
N MET A 180 -6.30 15.86 8.88
CA MET A 180 -6.97 16.05 7.60
C MET A 180 -8.46 15.74 7.71
N PRO A 181 -9.33 16.49 7.01
CA PRO A 181 -10.74 16.17 6.98
C PRO A 181 -10.99 14.80 6.36
N GLN A 182 -11.97 14.09 6.91
CA GLN A 182 -12.39 12.81 6.35
C GLN A 182 -13.00 13.01 4.95
N PRO A 183 -12.74 12.07 4.03
CA PRO A 183 -13.41 12.08 2.73
C PRO A 183 -14.89 11.74 2.88
N ASP A 184 -15.70 12.19 1.93
CA ASP A 184 -17.14 11.92 1.91
C ASP A 184 -17.43 10.46 1.56
N PHE A 185 -16.58 9.84 0.74
CA PHE A 185 -16.62 8.42 0.38
C PHE A 185 -15.29 7.99 -0.21
N GLY A 186 -15.13 6.69 -0.44
CA GLY A 186 -13.90 6.16 -1.02
C GLY A 186 -13.91 4.65 -1.16
N PHE A 187 -12.76 4.14 -1.56
CA PHE A 187 -12.49 2.70 -1.59
C PHE A 187 -11.01 2.43 -1.31
N SER A 188 -10.70 1.20 -0.88
CA SER A 188 -9.34 0.66 -0.85
C SER A 188 -9.19 -0.40 -1.94
N PRO A 189 -8.08 -0.43 -2.69
CA PRO A 189 -7.79 -1.50 -3.65
C PRO A 189 -7.22 -2.75 -3.00
N ASP A 190 -7.01 -2.75 -1.70
CA ASP A 190 -6.33 -3.76 -0.90
C ASP A 190 -7.21 -4.98 -0.63
N ALA A 191 -7.76 -5.56 -1.69
CA ALA A 191 -8.58 -6.77 -1.61
C ALA A 191 -8.81 -7.40 -2.99
N PHE A 192 -9.43 -8.58 -3.02
CA PHE A 192 -9.81 -9.20 -4.27
C PHE A 192 -10.94 -8.44 -4.97
N PHE A 193 -10.78 -8.25 -6.27
CA PHE A 193 -11.80 -7.67 -7.14
C PHE A 193 -13.02 -8.64 -7.29
N PRO A 194 -14.28 -8.18 -7.38
CA PRO A 194 -14.64 -6.78 -7.61
C PRO A 194 -14.95 -5.96 -6.35
N VAL A 195 -15.48 -6.55 -5.31
CA VAL A 195 -15.84 -5.86 -4.06
C VAL A 195 -15.86 -6.85 -2.90
N ILE A 196 -15.20 -6.51 -1.81
CA ILE A 196 -15.31 -7.16 -0.51
C ILE A 196 -16.20 -6.29 0.37
N ASN A 197 -17.26 -6.86 0.92
CA ASN A 197 -18.25 -6.15 1.75
C ASN A 197 -18.31 -6.65 3.19
N GLY A 198 -17.34 -7.46 3.60
CA GLY A 198 -17.24 -7.98 4.97
C GLY A 198 -15.93 -8.70 5.18
N GLU A 199 -15.35 -8.54 6.34
CA GLU A 199 -14.08 -9.14 6.75
C GLU A 199 -14.20 -9.81 8.10
N LYS A 200 -13.24 -10.70 8.41
CA LYS A 200 -13.11 -11.33 9.72
C LYS A 200 -12.42 -10.37 10.68
N GLY A 201 -12.91 -10.31 11.90
CA GLY A 201 -12.21 -9.61 12.99
C GLY A 201 -10.96 -10.38 13.42
N ASN A 202 -9.93 -9.64 13.84
CA ASN A 202 -8.74 -10.17 14.47
C ASN A 202 -8.77 -9.92 15.97
N VAL A 203 -8.33 -10.90 16.75
CA VAL A 203 -8.13 -10.78 18.20
C VAL A 203 -6.80 -11.41 18.55
N SER A 204 -5.91 -10.63 19.17
CA SER A 204 -4.63 -11.13 19.69
C SER A 204 -4.75 -11.41 21.18
N PHE A 205 -4.23 -12.56 21.62
CA PHE A 205 -4.14 -12.94 23.01
C PHE A 205 -2.68 -13.07 23.41
N PHE A 206 -2.29 -12.35 24.47
CA PHE A 206 -0.97 -12.46 25.06
C PHE A 206 -1.04 -13.32 26.32
N LEU A 207 -0.40 -14.50 26.30
CA LEU A 207 -0.35 -15.43 27.41
C LEU A 207 1.06 -15.42 28.00
N ASN A 208 1.17 -15.04 29.27
CA ASN A 208 2.40 -15.08 30.02
C ASN A 208 2.42 -16.28 30.94
N PHE A 209 3.50 -17.05 30.91
CA PHE A 209 3.70 -18.21 31.76
C PHE A 209 4.92 -17.94 32.67
N GLU A 210 4.76 -18.20 33.96
CA GLU A 210 5.87 -18.18 34.88
C GLU A 210 6.61 -19.53 34.78
N GLY A 211 7.93 -19.45 34.56
CA GLY A 211 8.79 -20.64 34.57
C GLY A 211 9.03 -21.19 35.99
N SER A 212 9.26 -22.47 36.11
CA SER A 212 9.71 -23.10 37.36
C SER A 212 11.15 -23.57 37.17
N ASN A 213 12.01 -23.30 38.16
CA ASN A 213 13.39 -23.78 38.21
C ASN A 213 13.45 -25.17 38.89
N GLY A 214 14.37 -26.06 38.47
CA GLY A 214 14.66 -27.32 39.17
C GLY A 214 14.41 -28.59 38.36
N GLY A 215 14.34 -28.52 37.04
CA GLY A 215 14.35 -29.69 36.13
C GLY A 215 15.78 -30.04 35.69
N ASP A 216 15.93 -31.21 35.06
CA ASP A 216 17.19 -31.67 34.46
C ASP A 216 17.57 -30.92 33.18
N VAL A 217 16.59 -30.14 32.62
CA VAL A 217 16.76 -29.33 31.42
C VAL A 217 16.14 -27.96 31.66
N GLU A 218 16.87 -26.92 31.30
CA GLU A 218 16.44 -25.54 31.37
C GLU A 218 16.14 -25.00 29.98
N LEU A 219 14.94 -24.41 29.80
CA LEU A 219 14.62 -23.71 28.57
C LEU A 219 15.22 -22.32 28.59
N LEU A 220 16.25 -22.09 27.77
CA LEU A 220 16.97 -20.82 27.69
C LEU A 220 16.26 -19.83 26.74
N SER A 221 15.77 -20.33 25.61
CA SER A 221 15.01 -19.51 24.65
C SER A 221 14.04 -20.37 23.83
N PHE A 222 12.93 -19.74 23.43
CA PHE A 222 11.98 -20.29 22.47
C PHE A 222 11.49 -19.16 21.59
N GLU A 223 11.83 -19.16 20.30
CA GLU A 223 11.49 -18.13 19.37
C GLU A 223 10.76 -18.72 18.14
N SER A 224 9.64 -18.12 17.79
CA SER A 224 8.86 -18.55 16.64
C SER A 224 7.92 -17.44 16.18
N GLY A 225 7.69 -17.33 14.85
CA GLY A 225 6.85 -16.31 14.25
C GLY A 225 7.54 -14.95 14.06
N LEU A 226 7.06 -14.18 13.12
CA LEU A 226 7.59 -12.85 12.79
C LEU A 226 6.62 -11.72 13.17
N ARG A 227 5.32 -11.97 13.07
CA ARG A 227 4.22 -11.04 13.40
C ARG A 227 3.01 -11.85 13.87
N GLU A 228 2.11 -11.20 14.61
CA GLU A 228 0.93 -11.85 15.20
C GLU A 228 -0.04 -12.44 14.16
N ASN A 229 -0.13 -11.81 13.00
CA ASN A 229 -0.99 -12.23 11.88
C ASN A 229 -0.28 -13.17 10.87
N MET A 230 0.96 -13.56 11.13
CA MET A 230 1.70 -14.53 10.31
C MET A 230 1.74 -15.91 10.97
N VAL A 231 1.39 -16.94 10.21
CA VAL A 231 1.53 -18.33 10.66
C VAL A 231 3.02 -18.67 10.78
N PRO A 232 3.51 -19.08 11.97
CA PRO A 232 4.90 -19.46 12.16
C PRO A 232 5.28 -20.66 11.28
N ARG A 233 6.40 -20.52 10.56
CA ARG A 233 6.96 -21.61 9.77
C ARG A 233 8.07 -22.37 10.49
N ASP A 234 8.91 -21.63 11.18
CA ASP A 234 10.11 -22.12 11.84
C ASP A 234 10.02 -21.82 13.34
N CYS A 235 10.68 -22.64 14.14
CA CYS A 235 10.85 -22.46 15.57
C CYS A 235 12.31 -22.71 15.93
N GLU A 236 12.89 -21.87 16.79
CA GLU A 236 14.22 -22.04 17.35
C GLU A 236 14.11 -22.21 18.87
N VAL A 237 14.75 -23.24 19.40
CA VAL A 237 14.72 -23.59 20.83
C VAL A 237 16.15 -23.78 21.31
N SER A 238 16.49 -23.14 22.42
CA SER A 238 17.75 -23.37 23.16
C SER A 238 17.44 -23.94 24.54
N LEU A 239 18.13 -25.03 24.90
CA LEU A 239 17.99 -25.76 26.16
C LEU A 239 19.32 -25.71 26.94
#